data_53b3d958d13c507a1f47ae359bfd510a
#
_entry.id   53b3d958d13c507a1f47ae359bfd510a
#
_cell.length_a   1.000
_cell.length_b   1.000
_cell.length_c   1.000
_cell.angle_alpha   90.00
_cell.angle_beta   90.00
_cell.angle_gamma   90.00
#
_symmetry.space_group_name_H-M   'P 1'
#
loop_
_entity.id
_entity.type
_entity.pdbx_description
1 polymer ?
#
loop_
_entity_poly.entity_id
_entity_poly.type
_entity_poly.pdbx_seq_one_letter_code
_entity_poly.pdbx_strand_id
1 'polypeptide(L)'
;MDHLWSPWRYAYVTGADLIAGCIFCDLPKLPDKEARIVYRGTHCFIILNTYPYTNGHVMVVPCAHLDELGKLPGDAAQELIALTQRTEGVLRKLYVPDGINLGMNIGKAAGAGVAGHIHMHVLPRWLADANFLSVVGETRVLPESLDISWERISKAFAAGA
;
A
#
# COMPACT_ATOMS: atom_id res chain seq x y z
N MET A 1 -19.78 20.42 -6.75
CA MET A 1 -18.77 19.42 -6.31
C MET A 1 -18.61 18.47 -7.48
N ASP A 2 -17.43 18.49 -8.11
CA ASP A 2 -17.18 17.69 -9.29
C ASP A 2 -16.93 16.23 -8.88
N HIS A 3 -17.53 15.30 -9.58
CA HIS A 3 -17.40 13.86 -9.29
C HIS A 3 -16.36 13.23 -10.23
N LEU A 4 -15.33 12.63 -9.66
CA LEU A 4 -14.37 11.83 -10.41
C LEU A 4 -14.86 10.38 -10.46
N TRP A 5 -15.26 9.94 -11.64
CA TRP A 5 -15.65 8.54 -11.87
C TRP A 5 -14.42 7.64 -11.93
N SER A 6 -14.40 6.57 -11.13
CA SER A 6 -13.31 5.59 -11.14
C SER A 6 -13.88 4.16 -11.21
N PRO A 7 -14.26 3.67 -12.40
CA PRO A 7 -14.96 2.39 -12.59
C PRO A 7 -14.21 1.18 -12.03
N TRP A 8 -12.87 1.20 -12.09
CA TRP A 8 -12.03 0.14 -11.50
C TRP A 8 -12.17 0.05 -9.98
N ARG A 9 -12.44 1.19 -9.32
CA ARG A 9 -12.67 1.23 -7.87
C ARG A 9 -14.01 0.63 -7.47
N TYR A 10 -14.98 0.68 -8.37
CA TYR A 10 -16.29 0.05 -8.16
C TYR A 10 -16.15 -1.48 -8.06
N ALA A 11 -15.44 -2.13 -8.98
CA ALA A 11 -15.17 -3.57 -8.93
C ALA A 11 -14.39 -3.96 -7.66
N TYR A 12 -13.46 -3.09 -7.21
CA TYR A 12 -12.71 -3.28 -5.98
C TYR A 12 -13.60 -3.14 -4.74
N VAL A 13 -14.44 -2.10 -4.67
CA VAL A 13 -15.32 -1.84 -3.52
C VAL A 13 -16.45 -2.87 -3.43
N THR A 14 -17.01 -3.27 -4.56
CA THR A 14 -18.08 -4.30 -4.61
C THR A 14 -17.55 -5.73 -4.47
N GLY A 15 -16.30 -6.00 -4.84
CA GLY A 15 -15.66 -7.31 -4.70
C GLY A 15 -15.05 -7.56 -3.32
N ALA A 16 -14.66 -6.52 -2.59
CA ALA A 16 -14.04 -6.64 -1.27
C ALA A 16 -14.99 -7.22 -0.20
N ASP A 17 -16.29 -7.00 -0.33
CA ASP A 17 -17.31 -7.56 0.58
C ASP A 17 -17.60 -9.05 0.33
N LEU A 18 -17.06 -9.65 -0.76
CA LEU A 18 -17.28 -11.06 -1.13
C LEU A 18 -16.18 -11.99 -0.63
N ILE A 19 -15.07 -11.47 -0.11
CA ILE A 19 -13.99 -12.28 0.45
C ILE A 19 -14.33 -12.57 1.91
N ALA A 20 -14.66 -13.83 2.21
CA ALA A 20 -14.84 -14.28 3.59
C ALA A 20 -13.47 -14.23 4.30
N GLY A 21 -13.25 -13.22 5.18
CA GLY A 21 -12.02 -13.06 5.93
C GLY A 21 -11.33 -11.72 5.68
N CYS A 22 -10.16 -11.56 6.27
CA CYS A 22 -9.33 -10.37 6.13
C CYS A 22 -8.12 -10.66 5.25
N ILE A 23 -8.02 -10.00 4.10
CA ILE A 23 -6.91 -10.16 3.17
C ILE A 23 -5.54 -9.97 3.85
N PHE A 24 -5.39 -9.02 4.78
CA PHE A 24 -4.15 -8.78 5.50
C PHE A 24 -3.83 -9.82 6.57
N CYS A 25 -4.81 -10.62 7.00
CA CYS A 25 -4.59 -11.78 7.86
C CYS A 25 -4.29 -13.05 7.06
N ASP A 26 -4.74 -13.14 5.83
CA ASP A 26 -4.64 -14.34 5.00
C ASP A 26 -3.41 -14.32 4.09
N LEU A 27 -3.09 -13.20 3.46
CA LEU A 27 -1.92 -13.08 2.60
C LEU A 27 -0.59 -13.48 3.29
N PRO A 28 -0.33 -13.12 4.57
CA PRO A 28 0.91 -13.54 5.23
C PRO A 28 1.10 -15.06 5.41
N LYS A 29 0.07 -15.87 5.19
CA LYS A 29 0.13 -17.34 5.22
C LYS A 29 0.70 -17.94 3.92
N LEU A 30 0.75 -17.13 2.86
CA LEU A 30 1.28 -17.52 1.55
C LEU A 30 2.78 -17.18 1.44
N PRO A 31 3.50 -17.77 0.46
CA PRO A 31 4.85 -17.36 0.10
C PRO A 31 4.92 -15.86 -0.25
N ASP A 32 6.01 -15.18 0.11
CA ASP A 32 6.13 -13.72 -0.01
C ASP A 32 5.88 -13.20 -1.43
N LYS A 33 6.37 -13.88 -2.45
CA LYS A 33 6.17 -13.48 -3.84
C LYS A 33 4.70 -13.58 -4.25
N GLU A 34 4.02 -14.62 -3.83
CA GLU A 34 2.60 -14.84 -4.11
C GLU A 34 1.73 -13.81 -3.37
N ALA A 35 2.04 -13.58 -2.09
CA ALA A 35 1.39 -12.56 -1.27
C ALA A 35 1.81 -11.13 -1.63
N ARG A 36 2.87 -10.94 -2.43
CA ARG A 36 3.51 -9.65 -2.71
C ARG A 36 4.05 -8.94 -1.46
N ILE A 37 4.43 -9.69 -0.44
CA ILE A 37 5.11 -9.18 0.75
C ILE A 37 6.57 -8.93 0.38
N VAL A 38 7.06 -7.71 0.62
CA VAL A 38 8.44 -7.29 0.31
C VAL A 38 9.35 -7.29 1.54
N TYR A 39 8.77 -7.28 2.73
CA TYR A 39 9.51 -7.35 3.99
C TYR A 39 8.60 -7.81 5.14
N ARG A 40 9.15 -8.63 6.05
CA ARG A 40 8.48 -9.03 7.29
C ARG A 40 9.26 -8.52 8.48
N GLY A 41 8.61 -7.73 9.32
CA GLY A 41 9.08 -7.33 10.64
C GLY A 41 8.56 -8.26 11.74
N THR A 42 8.63 -7.81 12.98
CA THR A 42 8.15 -8.55 14.15
C THR A 42 6.64 -8.36 14.35
N HIS A 43 6.17 -7.12 14.25
CA HIS A 43 4.77 -6.72 14.48
C HIS A 43 4.07 -6.22 13.23
N CYS A 44 4.83 -5.93 12.18
CA CYS A 44 4.30 -5.40 10.92
C CYS A 44 4.97 -6.08 9.72
N PHE A 45 4.33 -6.03 8.57
CA PHE A 45 4.92 -6.41 7.29
C PHE A 45 4.68 -5.34 6.24
N ILE A 46 5.46 -5.37 5.17
CA ILE A 46 5.32 -4.45 4.04
C ILE A 46 4.86 -5.25 2.83
N ILE A 47 3.80 -4.79 2.19
CA ILE A 47 3.15 -5.46 1.06
C ILE A 47 2.92 -4.47 -0.08
N LEU A 48 3.06 -4.92 -1.34
CA LEU A 48 2.62 -4.11 -2.48
C LEU A 48 1.11 -3.97 -2.50
N ASN A 49 0.65 -2.77 -2.84
CA ASN A 49 -0.76 -2.60 -3.15
C ASN A 49 -1.06 -3.23 -4.53
N THR A 50 -2.00 -4.18 -4.56
CA THR A 50 -2.45 -4.84 -5.79
C THR A 50 -3.13 -3.86 -6.76
N TYR A 51 -3.71 -2.77 -6.23
CA TYR A 51 -4.32 -1.69 -7.01
C TYR A 51 -3.56 -0.38 -6.79
N PRO A 52 -2.32 -0.27 -7.29
CA PRO A 52 -1.43 0.83 -6.96
C PRO A 52 -1.94 2.16 -7.52
N TYR A 53 -1.82 3.24 -6.74
CA TYR A 53 -2.14 4.59 -7.23
C TYR A 53 -1.01 5.14 -8.09
N THR A 54 0.23 4.75 -7.80
CA THR A 54 1.45 5.05 -8.55
C THR A 54 2.37 3.84 -8.47
N ASN A 55 3.40 3.78 -9.32
CA ASN A 55 4.44 2.74 -9.22
C ASN A 55 5.11 2.78 -7.84
N GLY A 56 5.41 1.59 -7.30
CA GLY A 56 6.03 1.48 -5.99
C GLY A 56 5.10 1.74 -4.80
N HIS A 57 3.78 1.77 -5.02
CA HIS A 57 2.81 1.91 -3.94
C HIS A 57 2.82 0.67 -3.05
N VAL A 58 3.28 0.83 -1.81
CA VAL A 58 3.30 -0.20 -0.78
C VAL A 58 2.48 0.20 0.42
N MET A 59 2.17 -0.78 1.26
CA MET A 59 1.48 -0.57 2.53
C MET A 59 2.30 -1.23 3.64
N VAL A 60 2.44 -0.53 4.78
CA VAL A 60 2.95 -1.10 6.03
C VAL A 60 1.74 -1.52 6.86
N VAL A 61 1.67 -2.80 7.18
CA VAL A 61 0.47 -3.42 7.77
C VAL A 61 0.84 -4.08 9.09
N PRO A 62 0.18 -3.79 10.20
CA PRO A 62 0.32 -4.54 11.44
C PRO A 62 -0.09 -6.00 11.27
N CYS A 63 0.60 -6.93 11.93
CA CYS A 63 0.20 -8.35 11.96
C CYS A 63 -1.10 -8.57 12.74
N ALA A 64 -1.37 -7.71 13.73
CA ALA A 64 -2.59 -7.76 14.53
C ALA A 64 -3.78 -7.20 13.74
N HIS A 65 -4.91 -7.94 13.76
CA HIS A 65 -6.16 -7.52 13.12
C HIS A 65 -6.84 -6.43 13.96
N LEU A 66 -6.65 -5.18 13.58
CA LEU A 66 -7.16 -4.01 14.30
C LEU A 66 -7.73 -2.98 13.31
N ASP A 67 -8.85 -2.37 13.67
CA ASP A 67 -9.58 -1.39 12.87
C ASP A 67 -9.33 0.07 13.28
N GLU A 68 -8.64 0.28 14.42
CA GLU A 68 -8.36 1.58 14.99
C GLU A 68 -6.89 1.73 15.38
N LEU A 69 -6.30 2.87 15.06
CA LEU A 69 -4.89 3.16 15.41
C LEU A 69 -4.66 3.20 16.93
N GLY A 70 -5.64 3.69 17.68
CA GLY A 70 -5.58 3.76 19.14
C GLY A 70 -5.56 2.42 19.86
N LYS A 71 -5.89 1.33 19.15
CA LYS A 71 -5.82 -0.04 19.68
C LYS A 71 -4.48 -0.73 19.41
N LEU A 72 -3.62 -0.10 18.60
CA LEU A 72 -2.33 -0.69 18.23
C LEU A 72 -1.37 -0.67 19.44
N PRO A 73 -0.77 -1.82 19.83
CA PRO A 73 0.25 -1.87 20.88
C PRO A 73 1.43 -0.94 20.59
N GLY A 74 2.06 -0.40 21.63
CA GLY A 74 3.09 0.63 21.50
C GLY A 74 4.32 0.18 20.70
N ASP A 75 4.76 -1.08 20.87
CA ASP A 75 5.83 -1.71 20.12
C ASP A 75 5.49 -1.86 18.62
N ALA A 76 4.27 -2.29 18.33
CA ALA A 76 3.76 -2.37 16.95
C ALA A 76 3.61 -0.98 16.31
N ALA A 77 3.20 0.04 17.09
CA ALA A 77 3.12 1.42 16.60
C ALA A 77 4.51 1.98 16.29
N GLN A 78 5.50 1.70 17.13
CA GLN A 78 6.91 2.08 16.87
C GLN A 78 7.44 1.41 15.61
N GLU A 79 7.21 0.10 15.45
CA GLU A 79 7.65 -0.63 14.27
C GLU A 79 6.92 -0.16 13.00
N LEU A 80 5.62 0.13 13.07
CA LEU A 80 4.87 0.71 11.95
C LEU A 80 5.54 1.98 11.42
N ILE A 81 5.91 2.89 12.31
CA ILE A 81 6.58 4.15 11.92
C ILE A 81 8.01 3.87 11.44
N ALA A 82 8.78 3.03 12.12
CA ALA A 82 10.14 2.69 11.71
C ALA A 82 10.19 2.04 10.32
N LEU A 83 9.26 1.12 10.02
CA LEU A 83 9.14 0.52 8.70
C LEU A 83 8.63 1.53 7.65
N THR A 84 7.77 2.46 8.02
CA THR A 84 7.34 3.55 7.13
C THR A 84 8.52 4.44 6.74
N GLN A 85 9.37 4.85 7.70
CA GLN A 85 10.58 5.61 7.45
C GLN A 85 11.57 4.85 6.55
N ARG A 86 11.81 3.57 6.86
CA ARG A 86 12.68 2.72 6.03
C ARG A 86 12.13 2.57 4.61
N THR A 87 10.83 2.39 4.47
CA THR A 87 10.14 2.29 3.17
C THR A 87 10.31 3.57 2.36
N GLU A 88 10.13 4.74 2.98
CA GLU A 88 10.40 6.03 2.33
C GLU A 88 11.81 6.08 1.77
N GLY A 89 12.82 5.72 2.57
CA GLY A 89 14.23 5.70 2.15
C GLY A 89 14.48 4.75 0.97
N VAL A 90 13.89 3.55 1.00
CA VAL A 90 13.97 2.57 -0.10
C VAL A 90 13.34 3.13 -1.38
N LEU A 91 12.13 3.67 -1.30
CA LEU A 91 11.43 4.22 -2.46
C LEU A 91 12.15 5.42 -3.07
N ARG A 92 12.73 6.31 -2.25
CA ARG A 92 13.54 7.43 -2.73
C ARG A 92 14.77 6.96 -3.52
N LYS A 93 15.47 5.93 -3.05
CA LYS A 93 16.64 5.37 -3.75
C LYS A 93 16.25 4.67 -5.04
N LEU A 94 15.16 3.90 -5.05
CA LEU A 94 14.76 3.08 -6.20
C LEU A 94 14.09 3.87 -7.32
N TYR A 95 13.25 4.84 -6.96
CA TYR A 95 12.33 5.50 -7.88
C TYR A 95 12.64 6.97 -8.10
N VAL A 96 13.53 7.56 -7.28
CA VAL A 96 13.90 8.99 -7.35
C VAL A 96 12.68 9.89 -7.52
N PRO A 97 11.67 9.78 -6.63
CA PRO A 97 10.45 10.57 -6.75
C PRO A 97 10.66 12.03 -6.32
N ASP A 98 9.82 12.93 -6.81
CA ASP A 98 9.78 14.33 -6.36
C ASP A 98 9.20 14.47 -4.95
N GLY A 99 8.35 13.50 -4.52
CA GLY A 99 7.74 13.47 -3.20
C GLY A 99 7.25 12.09 -2.81
N ILE A 100 6.83 11.96 -1.55
CA ILE A 100 6.18 10.74 -1.01
C ILE A 100 4.89 11.16 -0.33
N ASN A 101 3.80 10.43 -0.58
CA ASN A 101 2.59 10.52 0.23
C ASN A 101 2.56 9.38 1.25
N LEU A 102 2.24 9.74 2.49
CA LEU A 102 2.01 8.82 3.60
C LEU A 102 0.60 9.04 4.13
N GLY A 103 -0.11 7.98 4.47
CA GLY A 103 -1.45 8.13 5.06
C GLY A 103 -2.16 6.83 5.33
N MET A 104 -3.15 6.90 6.22
CA MET A 104 -4.07 5.81 6.55
C MET A 104 -5.51 6.25 6.30
N ASN A 105 -6.32 5.33 5.77
CA ASN A 105 -7.76 5.48 5.71
C ASN A 105 -8.36 4.62 6.83
N ILE A 106 -8.94 5.22 7.85
CA ILE A 106 -9.53 4.51 8.99
C ILE A 106 -11.05 4.57 8.88
N GLY A 107 -11.66 3.41 8.72
CA GLY A 107 -13.11 3.29 8.53
C GLY A 107 -13.57 3.47 7.08
N LYS A 108 -14.78 2.97 6.78
CA LYS A 108 -15.36 2.98 5.42
C LYS A 108 -15.56 4.41 4.89
N ALA A 109 -16.03 5.33 5.74
CA ALA A 109 -16.28 6.72 5.34
C ALA A 109 -15.00 7.49 4.95
N ALA A 110 -13.84 7.06 5.45
CA ALA A 110 -12.53 7.60 5.06
C ALA A 110 -11.96 6.99 3.77
N GLY A 111 -12.67 6.05 3.15
CA GLY A 111 -12.26 5.41 1.90
C GLY A 111 -11.38 4.17 2.09
N ALA A 112 -11.37 3.55 3.29
CA ALA A 112 -10.66 2.30 3.51
C ALA A 112 -11.29 1.16 2.70
N GLY A 113 -10.50 0.53 1.83
CA GLY A 113 -10.91 -0.66 1.09
C GLY A 113 -10.98 -1.90 2.01
N VAL A 114 -10.12 -1.95 3.02
CA VAL A 114 -10.12 -2.97 4.10
C VAL A 114 -10.32 -2.23 5.43
N ALA A 115 -11.58 -1.88 5.75
CA ALA A 115 -11.91 -1.05 6.89
C ALA A 115 -11.63 -1.71 8.25
N GLY A 116 -11.64 -3.05 8.31
CA GLY A 116 -11.40 -3.83 9.53
C GLY A 116 -9.93 -4.06 9.88
N HIS A 117 -8.99 -3.55 9.08
CA HIS A 117 -7.56 -3.75 9.32
C HIS A 117 -6.76 -2.53 8.89
N ILE A 118 -6.23 -1.80 9.86
CA ILE A 118 -5.46 -0.57 9.59
C ILE A 118 -4.18 -0.87 8.79
N HIS A 119 -3.85 0.04 7.89
CA HIS A 119 -2.65 -0.05 7.05
C HIS A 119 -2.17 1.33 6.64
N MET A 120 -0.86 1.54 6.66
CA MET A 120 -0.21 2.78 6.27
C MET A 120 0.20 2.71 4.81
N HIS A 121 -0.39 3.54 3.97
CA HIS A 121 0.03 3.71 2.58
C HIS A 121 1.32 4.52 2.50
N VAL A 122 2.25 4.06 1.66
CA VAL A 122 3.48 4.76 1.31
C VAL A 122 3.60 4.71 -0.21
N LEU A 123 3.56 5.88 -0.85
CA LEU A 123 3.60 5.94 -2.31
C LEU A 123 4.44 7.08 -2.83
N PRO A 124 5.33 6.82 -3.80
CA PRO A 124 6.13 7.83 -4.45
C PRO A 124 5.25 8.69 -5.38
N ARG A 125 5.63 9.97 -5.49
CA ARG A 125 4.93 10.95 -6.32
C ARG A 125 5.93 11.68 -7.21
N TRP A 126 5.51 11.99 -8.43
CA TRP A 126 6.28 12.79 -9.40
C TRP A 126 5.48 13.99 -9.86
N LEU A 127 6.18 15.06 -10.21
CA LEU A 127 5.56 16.16 -10.94
C LEU A 127 4.94 15.60 -12.23
N ALA A 128 3.69 15.93 -12.49
CA ALA A 128 2.91 15.41 -13.63
C ALA A 128 2.55 13.90 -13.59
N ASP A 129 2.59 13.25 -12.44
CA ASP A 129 2.03 11.88 -12.27
C ASP A 129 0.49 11.84 -12.43
N ALA A 130 -0.14 13.01 -12.36
CA ALA A 130 -1.53 13.23 -12.76
C ALA A 130 -1.55 14.17 -13.98
N ASN A 131 -2.16 13.75 -15.06
CA ASN A 131 -2.25 14.50 -16.31
C ASN A 131 -3.63 14.33 -16.97
N PHE A 132 -3.76 14.73 -18.21
CA PHE A 132 -4.99 14.60 -18.99
C PHE A 132 -5.59 13.18 -18.95
N LEU A 133 -4.76 12.13 -19.05
CA LEU A 133 -5.25 10.74 -19.02
C LEU A 133 -5.87 10.37 -17.67
N SER A 134 -5.32 10.86 -16.55
CA SER A 134 -5.87 10.57 -15.23
C SER A 134 -7.13 11.37 -14.91
N VAL A 135 -7.27 12.58 -15.48
CA VAL A 135 -8.38 13.49 -15.18
C VAL A 135 -9.56 13.30 -16.14
N VAL A 136 -9.29 13.19 -17.43
CA VAL A 136 -10.32 13.10 -18.48
C VAL A 136 -10.49 11.65 -18.98
N GLY A 137 -9.38 10.91 -19.09
CA GLY A 137 -9.39 9.50 -19.53
C GLY A 137 -9.61 8.50 -18.40
N GLU A 138 -9.72 8.94 -17.15
CA GLU A 138 -9.88 8.10 -15.95
C GLU A 138 -8.88 6.93 -15.89
N THR A 139 -7.73 7.12 -16.56
CA THR A 139 -6.72 6.08 -16.76
C THR A 139 -5.39 6.51 -16.16
N ARG A 140 -4.79 5.66 -15.35
CA ARG A 140 -3.41 5.83 -14.87
C ARG A 140 -2.47 4.92 -15.63
N VAL A 141 -1.38 5.49 -16.13
CA VAL A 141 -0.30 4.73 -16.73
C VAL A 141 0.62 4.25 -15.60
N LEU A 142 0.75 2.92 -15.46
CA LEU A 142 1.72 2.29 -14.57
C LEU A 142 2.82 1.68 -15.44
N PRO A 143 3.98 2.34 -15.57
CA PRO A 143 5.03 1.90 -16.49
C PRO A 143 5.79 0.65 -16.00
N GLU A 144 5.57 0.19 -14.78
CA GLU A 144 6.21 -1.00 -14.22
C GLU A 144 5.16 -2.02 -13.74
N SER A 145 5.35 -3.31 -14.02
CA SER A 145 4.47 -4.36 -13.53
C SER A 145 4.66 -4.59 -12.02
N LEU A 146 3.63 -5.17 -11.37
CA LEU A 146 3.71 -5.49 -9.95
C LEU A 146 4.82 -6.50 -9.62
N ASP A 147 5.12 -7.43 -10.52
CA ASP A 147 6.19 -8.42 -10.31
C ASP A 147 7.57 -7.76 -10.33
N ILE A 148 7.80 -6.83 -11.26
CA ILE A 148 9.04 -6.05 -11.32
C ILE A 148 9.16 -5.17 -10.07
N SER A 149 8.10 -4.48 -9.68
CA SER A 149 8.07 -3.66 -8.46
C SER A 149 8.39 -4.51 -7.22
N TRP A 150 7.79 -5.71 -7.12
CA TRP A 150 8.05 -6.63 -6.01
C TRP A 150 9.53 -7.06 -5.97
N GLU A 151 10.10 -7.48 -7.08
CA GLU A 151 11.51 -7.92 -7.15
C GLU A 151 12.47 -6.80 -6.78
N ARG A 152 12.26 -5.59 -7.29
CA ARG A 152 13.11 -4.43 -7.01
C ARG A 152 13.06 -4.02 -5.54
N ILE A 153 11.86 -3.91 -4.98
CA ILE A 153 11.67 -3.45 -3.60
C ILE A 153 12.14 -4.52 -2.61
N SER A 154 11.78 -5.80 -2.81
CA SER A 154 12.24 -6.90 -1.97
C SER A 154 13.77 -7.00 -1.93
N LYS A 155 14.43 -6.87 -3.09
CA LYS A 155 15.89 -6.87 -3.19
C LYS A 155 16.53 -5.70 -2.42
N ALA A 156 15.92 -4.52 -2.48
CA ALA A 156 16.41 -3.35 -1.74
C ALA A 156 16.27 -3.54 -0.22
N PHE A 157 15.17 -4.09 0.26
CA PHE A 157 15.00 -4.43 1.67
C PHE A 157 16.00 -5.49 2.14
N ALA A 158 16.28 -6.51 1.31
CA ALA A 158 17.25 -7.56 1.62
C ALA A 158 18.70 -7.02 1.69
N ALA A 159 19.02 -6.01 0.90
CA ALA A 159 20.34 -5.37 0.90
C ALA A 159 20.59 -4.42 2.10
N GLY A 160 19.63 -4.27 3.01
CA GLY A 160 19.77 -3.41 4.19
C GLY A 160 19.61 -1.91 3.89
N ALA A 161 18.95 -1.58 2.79
CA ALA A 161 18.70 -0.19 2.40
C ALA A 161 17.68 0.50 3.34
#